data_f6f7baf88023c62d05ad62923bb6ce00
#
_entry.id   f6f7baf88023c62d05ad62923bb6ce00
#
_cell.length_a   1.000
_cell.length_b   1.000
_cell.length_c   1.000
_cell.angle_alpha   90.00
_cell.angle_beta   90.00
_cell.angle_gamma   90.00
#
_symmetry.space_group_name_H-M   'P 1'
#
loop_
_entity.id
_entity.type
_entity.pdbx_description
1 polymer ?
#
loop_
_entity_poly.entity_id
_entity_poly.type
_entity_poly.pdbx_seq_one_letter_code
_entity_poly.pdbx_strand_id
1 'polypeptide(L)'
;MPSIFGIPLIGFIQIVIGVAVVSFVLIKYIFRPKKRREGQYIINDAHIIVGDGSELNHQYVYIKDGIIKEISDKPISIKNVQVIDASGKTLMPGLIDCHVHIQGLNNRSDADSDKFLREQIPEIFKEKILPYGITTVKDMCAPRHFIYKLKKEIKAGKIVGPELLVVGPNFTAPDGHPANTLGGDNPWIRKEMAVEASTPKEISDGIAELKKDGVDFLKMTYQG
;
A
#
# COMPACT_ATOMS: atom_id res chain seq x y z
N MET A 1 47.77 14.61 -27.40
CA MET A 1 46.75 14.70 -26.35
C MET A 1 46.29 13.27 -26.06
N PRO A 2 46.11 12.88 -24.82
CA PRO A 2 45.60 11.53 -24.50
C PRO A 2 44.21 11.33 -25.11
N SER A 3 43.97 10.17 -25.70
CA SER A 3 42.70 9.81 -26.33
C SER A 3 42.29 8.39 -25.88
N ILE A 4 40.99 8.14 -25.81
CA ILE A 4 40.39 6.84 -25.52
C ILE A 4 39.47 6.47 -26.69
N PHE A 5 39.75 5.30 -27.31
CA PHE A 5 39.02 4.86 -28.53
C PHE A 5 39.05 5.88 -29.68
N GLY A 6 40.15 6.67 -29.83
CA GLY A 6 40.26 7.69 -30.86
C GLY A 6 39.54 9.01 -30.59
N ILE A 7 38.88 9.15 -29.46
CA ILE A 7 38.19 10.38 -29.05
C ILE A 7 39.10 11.13 -28.06
N PRO A 8 39.33 12.44 -28.25
CA PRO A 8 40.08 13.22 -27.27
C PRO A 8 39.51 13.06 -25.86
N LEU A 9 40.35 12.98 -24.84
CA LEU A 9 39.96 12.70 -23.46
C LEU A 9 38.82 13.62 -22.97
N ILE A 10 38.84 14.90 -23.34
CA ILE A 10 37.81 15.88 -23.00
C ILE A 10 36.46 15.48 -23.64
N GLY A 11 36.47 15.07 -24.91
CA GLY A 11 35.26 14.63 -25.60
C GLY A 11 34.69 13.35 -25.02
N PHE A 12 35.56 12.40 -24.60
CA PHE A 12 35.14 11.18 -23.95
C PHE A 12 34.47 11.45 -22.59
N ILE A 13 35.03 12.35 -21.77
CA ILE A 13 34.43 12.77 -20.50
C ILE A 13 33.07 13.43 -20.71
N GLN A 14 32.91 14.28 -21.72
CA GLN A 14 31.63 14.93 -22.04
C GLN A 14 30.56 13.91 -22.45
N ILE A 15 30.93 12.89 -23.23
CA ILE A 15 30.00 11.80 -23.61
C ILE A 15 29.57 11.01 -22.37
N VAL A 16 30.49 10.65 -21.49
CA VAL A 16 30.16 9.89 -20.26
C VAL A 16 29.26 10.69 -19.34
N ILE A 17 29.53 11.99 -19.15
CA ILE A 17 28.66 12.87 -18.37
C ILE A 17 27.28 13.00 -19.02
N GLY A 18 27.21 13.19 -20.34
CA GLY A 18 25.97 13.27 -21.09
C GLY A 18 25.12 12.01 -20.95
N VAL A 19 25.71 10.82 -21.09
CA VAL A 19 25.03 9.53 -20.88
C VAL A 19 24.55 9.38 -19.45
N ALA A 20 25.37 9.74 -18.45
CA ALA A 20 24.99 9.67 -17.05
C ALA A 20 23.82 10.61 -16.70
N VAL A 21 23.82 11.85 -17.23
CA VAL A 21 22.72 12.81 -17.04
C VAL A 21 21.44 12.32 -17.71
N VAL A 22 21.51 11.84 -18.96
CA VAL A 22 20.35 11.30 -19.68
C VAL A 22 19.80 10.08 -18.96
N SER A 23 20.65 9.17 -18.49
CA SER A 23 20.25 8.00 -17.71
C SER A 23 19.58 8.41 -16.40
N PHE A 24 20.12 9.39 -15.69
CA PHE A 24 19.53 9.90 -14.44
C PHE A 24 18.16 10.56 -14.66
N VAL A 25 18.00 11.33 -15.74
CA VAL A 25 16.74 11.94 -16.12
C VAL A 25 15.71 10.88 -16.53
N LEU A 26 16.11 9.90 -17.33
CA LEU A 26 15.26 8.77 -17.73
C LEU A 26 14.84 7.93 -16.52
N ILE A 27 15.75 7.63 -15.59
CA ILE A 27 15.43 6.92 -14.34
C ILE A 27 14.43 7.72 -13.52
N LYS A 28 14.64 9.04 -13.34
CA LYS A 28 13.68 9.91 -12.66
C LYS A 28 12.31 9.95 -13.36
N TYR A 29 12.28 9.86 -14.69
CA TYR A 29 11.04 9.90 -15.48
C TYR A 29 10.30 8.55 -15.41
N ILE A 30 11.03 7.43 -15.50
CA ILE A 30 10.49 6.06 -15.42
C ILE A 30 10.00 5.74 -14.00
N PHE A 31 10.70 6.22 -12.97
CA PHE A 31 10.36 5.99 -11.56
C PHE A 31 9.56 7.14 -10.92
N ARG A 32 8.99 8.04 -11.72
CA ARG A 32 8.00 8.98 -11.17
C ARG A 32 6.83 8.18 -10.62
N PRO A 33 6.48 8.34 -9.33
CA PRO A 33 5.23 7.80 -8.82
C PRO A 33 4.13 8.35 -9.73
N LYS A 34 3.25 7.46 -10.24
CA LYS A 34 2.08 7.91 -10.99
C LYS A 34 1.36 8.90 -10.08
N LYS A 35 1.33 10.17 -10.48
CA LYS A 35 0.54 11.18 -9.78
C LYS A 35 -0.85 10.58 -9.56
N ARG A 36 -1.38 10.67 -8.32
CA ARG A 36 -2.81 10.49 -8.07
C ARG A 36 -3.53 11.19 -9.19
N ARG A 37 -4.55 10.57 -9.78
CA ARG A 37 -5.31 11.20 -10.86
C ARG A 37 -5.70 12.58 -10.37
N GLU A 38 -5.06 13.61 -10.90
CA GLU A 38 -5.47 14.98 -10.72
C GLU A 38 -6.81 15.08 -11.44
N GLY A 39 -7.88 15.00 -10.70
CA GLY A 39 -9.21 15.03 -11.27
C GLY A 39 -10.12 15.86 -10.40
N GLN A 40 -11.00 16.58 -11.07
CA GLN A 40 -12.08 17.30 -10.40
C GLN A 40 -13.37 16.57 -10.71
N TYR A 41 -14.17 16.32 -9.68
CA TYR A 41 -15.43 15.62 -9.81
C TYR A 41 -16.50 16.37 -9.02
N ILE A 42 -17.71 16.42 -9.56
CA ILE A 42 -18.91 16.77 -8.80
C ILE A 42 -19.77 15.53 -8.75
N ILE A 43 -20.16 15.11 -7.56
CA ILE A 43 -21.16 14.08 -7.34
C ILE A 43 -22.48 14.82 -7.10
N ASN A 44 -23.47 14.59 -7.96
CA ASN A 44 -24.75 15.27 -7.91
C ASN A 44 -25.81 14.42 -7.23
N ASP A 45 -26.61 15.07 -6.36
CA ASP A 45 -27.85 14.56 -5.78
C ASP A 45 -27.70 13.23 -5.04
N ALA A 46 -26.65 13.11 -4.22
CA ALA A 46 -26.39 11.93 -3.42
C ALA A 46 -27.13 11.97 -2.07
N HIS A 47 -27.59 10.82 -1.60
CA HIS A 47 -27.78 10.57 -0.18
C HIS A 47 -26.40 10.27 0.43
N ILE A 48 -26.01 10.98 1.49
CA ILE A 48 -24.69 10.81 2.12
C ILE A 48 -24.82 10.21 3.51
N ILE A 49 -24.13 9.10 3.74
CA ILE A 49 -23.81 8.58 5.08
C ILE A 49 -22.47 9.18 5.50
N VAL A 50 -22.45 10.02 6.53
CA VAL A 50 -21.22 10.73 6.94
C VAL A 50 -20.24 9.80 7.66
N GLY A 51 -20.75 8.82 8.40
CA GLY A 51 -19.96 7.86 9.16
C GLY A 51 -19.86 8.18 10.66
N ASP A 52 -20.48 9.25 11.09
CA ASP A 52 -20.61 9.66 12.51
C ASP A 52 -22.02 9.40 13.08
N GLY A 53 -22.86 8.72 12.31
CA GLY A 53 -24.28 8.46 12.62
C GLY A 53 -25.24 9.46 11.98
N SER A 54 -24.73 10.49 11.30
CA SER A 54 -25.57 11.46 10.57
C SER A 54 -25.69 11.11 9.08
N GLU A 55 -26.79 11.56 8.49
CA GLU A 55 -27.11 11.39 7.09
C GLU A 55 -27.58 12.72 6.47
N LEU A 56 -27.25 12.95 5.20
CA LEU A 56 -27.61 14.12 4.45
C LEU A 56 -28.29 13.70 3.14
N ASN A 57 -29.44 14.29 2.83
CA ASN A 57 -30.20 13.99 1.61
C ASN A 57 -29.97 15.06 0.54
N HIS A 58 -30.01 14.64 -0.73
CA HIS A 58 -29.92 15.52 -1.89
C HIS A 58 -28.71 16.45 -1.87
N GLN A 59 -27.51 15.87 -1.65
CA GLN A 59 -26.28 16.63 -1.54
C GLN A 59 -25.48 16.61 -2.83
N TYR A 60 -24.72 17.70 -3.02
CA TYR A 60 -23.75 17.88 -4.09
C TYR A 60 -22.35 17.94 -3.47
N VAL A 61 -21.42 17.14 -3.99
CA VAL A 61 -20.07 17.03 -3.42
C VAL A 61 -19.03 17.35 -4.47
N TYR A 62 -18.22 18.39 -4.22
CA TYR A 62 -17.08 18.72 -5.06
C TYR A 62 -15.80 18.11 -4.51
N ILE A 63 -15.12 17.34 -5.36
CA ILE A 63 -13.86 16.66 -5.05
C ILE A 63 -12.80 17.20 -6.01
N LYS A 64 -11.65 17.60 -5.45
CA LYS A 64 -10.49 18.00 -6.21
C LYS A 64 -9.22 17.39 -5.65
N ASP A 65 -8.43 16.75 -6.52
CA ASP A 65 -7.14 16.12 -6.16
C ASP A 65 -7.26 15.15 -4.98
N GLY A 66 -8.36 14.37 -4.96
CA GLY A 66 -8.63 13.38 -3.93
C GLY A 66 -9.11 13.96 -2.59
N ILE A 67 -9.45 15.25 -2.54
CA ILE A 67 -9.95 15.94 -1.34
C ILE A 67 -11.35 16.45 -1.57
N ILE A 68 -12.28 16.18 -0.64
CA ILE A 68 -13.60 16.81 -0.59
C ILE A 68 -13.39 18.29 -0.28
N LYS A 69 -13.82 19.17 -1.21
CA LYS A 69 -13.67 20.62 -1.08
C LYS A 69 -14.93 21.29 -0.63
N GLU A 70 -16.08 20.74 -0.99
CA GLU A 70 -17.38 21.32 -0.68
C GLU A 70 -18.44 20.21 -0.61
N ILE A 71 -19.36 20.35 0.32
CA ILE A 71 -20.63 19.61 0.39
C ILE A 71 -21.72 20.68 0.46
N SER A 72 -22.73 20.60 -0.40
CA SER A 72 -23.76 21.62 -0.54
C SER A 72 -25.14 21.01 -0.74
N ASP A 73 -26.17 21.66 -0.22
CA ASP A 73 -27.60 21.37 -0.50
C ASP A 73 -28.07 21.96 -1.83
N LYS A 74 -27.20 22.71 -2.53
CA LYS A 74 -27.47 23.34 -3.82
C LYS A 74 -26.53 22.84 -4.88
N PRO A 75 -26.97 22.78 -6.15
CA PRO A 75 -26.11 22.38 -7.27
C PRO A 75 -24.81 23.18 -7.33
N ILE A 76 -23.69 22.47 -7.40
CA ILE A 76 -22.36 23.06 -7.59
C ILE A 76 -22.07 23.14 -9.08
N SER A 77 -21.67 24.32 -9.56
CA SER A 77 -21.34 24.56 -10.98
C SER A 77 -19.89 24.98 -11.13
N ILE A 78 -19.06 24.11 -11.70
CA ILE A 78 -17.65 24.38 -11.98
C ILE A 78 -17.38 24.02 -13.45
N LYS A 79 -16.69 24.90 -14.18
CA LYS A 79 -16.35 24.65 -15.59
C LYS A 79 -15.30 23.52 -15.70
N ASN A 80 -15.43 22.71 -16.75
CA ASN A 80 -14.47 21.66 -17.10
C ASN A 80 -14.27 20.62 -16.00
N VAL A 81 -15.33 20.22 -15.29
CA VAL A 81 -15.33 19.19 -14.25
C VAL A 81 -16.17 18.00 -14.69
N GLN A 82 -15.76 16.81 -14.32
CA GLN A 82 -16.58 15.61 -14.53
C GLN A 82 -17.72 15.60 -13.51
N VAL A 83 -18.95 15.38 -14.00
CA VAL A 83 -20.14 15.26 -13.17
C VAL A 83 -20.55 13.80 -13.11
N ILE A 84 -20.81 13.30 -11.91
CA ILE A 84 -21.30 11.97 -11.62
C ILE A 84 -22.72 12.11 -11.07
N ASP A 85 -23.70 11.61 -11.77
CA ASP A 85 -25.08 11.55 -11.28
C ASP A 85 -25.19 10.44 -10.22
N ALA A 86 -25.56 10.84 -9.01
CA ALA A 86 -25.78 9.96 -7.88
C ALA A 86 -27.23 9.99 -7.37
N SER A 87 -28.16 10.46 -8.19
CA SER A 87 -29.60 10.45 -7.88
C SER A 87 -30.05 9.03 -7.53
N GLY A 88 -30.66 8.88 -6.35
CA GLY A 88 -31.07 7.59 -5.81
C GLY A 88 -29.94 6.68 -5.35
N LYS A 89 -28.71 7.17 -5.27
CA LYS A 89 -27.53 6.43 -4.77
C LYS A 89 -27.06 6.99 -3.45
N THR A 90 -26.36 6.14 -2.71
CA THR A 90 -25.74 6.51 -1.44
C THR A 90 -24.23 6.69 -1.60
N LEU A 91 -23.73 7.84 -1.17
CA LEU A 91 -22.29 8.11 -1.00
C LEU A 91 -21.93 7.87 0.46
N MET A 92 -20.93 7.06 0.70
CA MET A 92 -20.48 6.72 2.05
C MET A 92 -18.96 6.65 2.09
N PRO A 93 -18.33 6.72 3.29
CA PRO A 93 -16.90 6.41 3.44
C PRO A 93 -16.58 5.02 2.91
N GLY A 94 -15.38 4.85 2.37
CA GLY A 94 -14.91 3.54 1.95
C GLY A 94 -14.91 2.55 3.12
N LEU A 95 -15.24 1.30 2.84
CA LEU A 95 -15.23 0.23 3.84
C LEU A 95 -13.81 -0.07 4.32
N ILE A 96 -13.71 -0.42 5.60
CA ILE A 96 -12.46 -0.79 6.26
C ILE A 96 -12.56 -2.25 6.68
N ASP A 97 -11.71 -3.11 6.10
CA ASP A 97 -11.58 -4.49 6.56
C ASP A 97 -10.45 -4.59 7.58
N CYS A 98 -10.83 -4.83 8.83
CA CYS A 98 -9.91 -4.83 9.97
C CYS A 98 -9.15 -6.15 10.17
N HIS A 99 -9.40 -7.19 9.36
CA HIS A 99 -8.73 -8.47 9.53
C HIS A 99 -8.59 -9.23 8.21
N VAL A 100 -7.52 -8.97 7.50
CA VAL A 100 -7.19 -9.71 6.27
C VAL A 100 -5.82 -10.38 6.37
N HIS A 101 -5.57 -11.33 5.48
CA HIS A 101 -4.27 -11.94 5.23
C HIS A 101 -4.02 -11.90 3.72
N ILE A 102 -3.22 -10.93 3.27
CA ILE A 102 -3.01 -10.66 1.84
C ILE A 102 -1.97 -11.60 1.23
N GLN A 103 -1.13 -12.17 2.05
CA GLN A 103 -0.05 -13.04 1.58
C GLN A 103 -0.53 -14.28 0.81
N GLY A 104 0.26 -14.71 -0.14
CA GLY A 104 0.07 -16.02 -0.78
C GLY A 104 0.51 -17.15 0.16
N LEU A 105 -0.34 -18.14 0.38
CA LEU A 105 -0.04 -19.29 1.23
C LEU A 105 1.16 -20.11 0.74
N ASN A 106 1.50 -20.00 -0.54
CA ASN A 106 2.61 -20.73 -1.17
C ASN A 106 3.93 -19.95 -1.18
N ASN A 107 3.97 -18.74 -0.63
CA ASN A 107 5.19 -17.96 -0.54
C ASN A 107 6.10 -18.53 0.56
N ARG A 108 7.22 -19.08 0.16
CA ARG A 108 8.16 -19.77 1.06
C ARG A 108 9.58 -19.19 1.03
N SER A 109 9.75 -18.09 0.29
CA SER A 109 11.00 -17.34 0.13
C SER A 109 10.74 -15.88 -0.26
N ASP A 110 11.76 -15.04 -0.20
CA ASP A 110 11.69 -13.66 -0.71
C ASP A 110 11.35 -13.63 -2.21
N ALA A 111 11.89 -14.56 -2.99
CA ALA A 111 11.63 -14.66 -4.43
C ALA A 111 10.17 -14.97 -4.74
N ASP A 112 9.55 -15.90 -4.00
CA ASP A 112 8.13 -16.24 -4.13
C ASP A 112 7.26 -15.03 -3.76
N SER A 113 7.60 -14.36 -2.66
CA SER A 113 6.91 -13.16 -2.19
C SER A 113 7.00 -12.02 -3.21
N ASP A 114 8.15 -11.80 -3.79
CA ASP A 114 8.36 -10.79 -4.82
C ASP A 114 7.59 -11.10 -6.11
N LYS A 115 7.54 -12.36 -6.49
CA LYS A 115 6.74 -12.81 -7.63
C LYS A 115 5.25 -12.59 -7.37
N PHE A 116 4.75 -13.02 -6.23
CA PHE A 116 3.36 -12.84 -5.82
C PHE A 116 2.96 -11.35 -5.80
N LEU A 117 3.82 -10.50 -5.23
CA LEU A 117 3.60 -9.06 -5.18
C LEU A 117 3.46 -8.43 -6.56
N ARG A 118 4.31 -8.84 -7.52
CA ARG A 118 4.28 -8.28 -8.88
C ARG A 118 3.13 -8.79 -9.72
N GLU A 119 2.84 -10.10 -9.63
CA GLU A 119 1.97 -10.78 -10.58
C GLU A 119 0.52 -10.90 -10.10
N GLN A 120 0.30 -11.02 -8.79
CA GLN A 120 -1.03 -11.33 -8.26
C GLN A 120 -1.66 -10.18 -7.46
N ILE A 121 -0.89 -9.44 -6.68
CA ILE A 121 -1.44 -8.38 -5.84
C ILE A 121 -2.22 -7.32 -6.62
N PRO A 122 -1.74 -6.79 -7.76
CA PRO A 122 -2.50 -5.80 -8.52
C PRO A 122 -3.89 -6.30 -8.97
N GLU A 123 -3.97 -7.56 -9.39
CA GLU A 123 -5.24 -8.17 -9.81
C GLU A 123 -6.15 -8.48 -8.61
N ILE A 124 -5.59 -8.93 -7.48
CA ILE A 124 -6.36 -9.14 -6.24
C ILE A 124 -7.02 -7.82 -5.79
N PHE A 125 -6.28 -6.74 -5.78
CA PHE A 125 -6.83 -5.45 -5.38
C PHE A 125 -7.88 -4.94 -6.37
N LYS A 126 -7.61 -5.06 -7.66
CA LYS A 126 -8.50 -4.61 -8.73
C LYS A 126 -9.80 -5.41 -8.78
N GLU A 127 -9.76 -6.72 -8.53
CA GLU A 127 -10.91 -7.60 -8.76
C GLU A 127 -11.64 -8.02 -7.48
N LYS A 128 -10.91 -8.08 -6.33
CA LYS A 128 -11.45 -8.68 -5.11
C LYS A 128 -11.56 -7.72 -3.92
N ILE A 129 -11.00 -6.52 -4.00
CA ILE A 129 -10.99 -5.58 -2.88
C ILE A 129 -11.67 -4.27 -3.27
N LEU A 130 -11.07 -3.52 -4.18
CA LEU A 130 -11.55 -2.17 -4.54
C LEU A 130 -12.95 -2.14 -5.15
N PRO A 131 -13.41 -3.09 -5.99
CA PRO A 131 -14.76 -3.06 -6.54
C PRO A 131 -15.86 -3.22 -5.50
N TYR A 132 -15.54 -3.76 -4.33
CA TYR A 132 -16.48 -3.92 -3.22
C TYR A 132 -16.48 -2.73 -2.26
N GLY A 133 -15.81 -1.64 -2.63
CA GLY A 133 -15.76 -0.43 -1.80
C GLY A 133 -14.82 -0.52 -0.60
N ILE A 134 -14.00 -1.56 -0.49
CA ILE A 134 -12.99 -1.70 0.56
C ILE A 134 -11.79 -0.86 0.19
N THR A 135 -11.61 0.26 0.88
CA THR A 135 -10.56 1.25 0.62
C THR A 135 -9.43 1.22 1.63
N THR A 136 -9.61 0.51 2.74
CA THR A 136 -8.59 0.32 3.78
C THR A 136 -8.64 -1.13 4.25
N VAL A 137 -7.49 -1.75 4.38
CA VAL A 137 -7.36 -3.10 4.92
C VAL A 137 -6.29 -3.14 5.99
N LYS A 138 -6.51 -3.99 7.03
CA LYS A 138 -5.53 -4.28 8.07
C LYS A 138 -5.06 -5.71 7.91
N ASP A 139 -3.82 -5.87 7.43
CA ASP A 139 -3.20 -7.19 7.35
C ASP A 139 -2.74 -7.64 8.74
N MET A 140 -3.20 -8.81 9.15
CA MET A 140 -3.07 -9.32 10.51
C MET A 140 -2.02 -10.41 10.66
N CYS A 141 -1.17 -10.60 9.71
CA CYS A 141 0.08 -11.37 9.73
C CYS A 141 0.55 -11.65 8.30
N ALA A 142 1.71 -11.20 7.96
CA ALA A 142 2.36 -11.52 6.68
C ALA A 142 3.87 -11.55 6.84
N PRO A 143 4.59 -12.21 5.92
CA PRO A 143 6.05 -12.16 5.88
C PRO A 143 6.55 -10.74 5.87
N ARG A 144 7.52 -10.44 6.73
CA ARG A 144 8.12 -9.11 6.91
C ARG A 144 8.57 -8.50 5.58
N HIS A 145 9.36 -9.24 4.83
CA HIS A 145 9.86 -8.82 3.51
C HIS A 145 8.71 -8.40 2.57
N PHE A 146 7.66 -9.20 2.48
CA PHE A 146 6.53 -8.96 1.60
C PHE A 146 5.71 -7.74 2.01
N ILE A 147 5.28 -7.70 3.27
CA ILE A 147 4.24 -6.73 3.68
C ILE A 147 4.74 -5.29 3.71
N TYR A 148 5.98 -5.08 4.14
CA TYR A 148 6.56 -3.73 4.16
C TYR A 148 6.89 -3.22 2.77
N LYS A 149 7.32 -4.12 1.86
CA LYS A 149 7.52 -3.79 0.46
C LYS A 149 6.20 -3.41 -0.21
N LEU A 150 5.15 -4.20 0.00
CA LEU A 150 3.81 -3.91 -0.50
C LEU A 150 3.30 -2.55 -0.01
N LYS A 151 3.37 -2.29 1.31
CA LYS A 151 2.99 -1.00 1.90
C LYS A 151 3.74 0.17 1.25
N LYS A 152 5.04 0.02 1.06
CA LYS A 152 5.91 1.02 0.42
C LYS A 152 5.51 1.27 -1.04
N GLU A 153 5.20 0.23 -1.79
CA GLU A 153 4.83 0.34 -3.21
C GLU A 153 3.44 0.96 -3.40
N ILE A 154 2.48 0.64 -2.53
CA ILE A 154 1.16 1.33 -2.51
C ILE A 154 1.35 2.80 -2.18
N LYS A 155 2.10 3.13 -1.12
CA LYS A 155 2.37 4.52 -0.73
C LYS A 155 3.09 5.32 -1.82
N ALA A 156 3.95 4.67 -2.58
CA ALA A 156 4.63 5.28 -3.72
C ALA A 156 3.75 5.39 -4.99
N GLY A 157 2.52 4.87 -4.96
CA GLY A 157 1.60 4.85 -6.10
C GLY A 157 2.02 3.91 -7.23
N LYS A 158 2.92 2.96 -6.96
CA LYS A 158 3.34 1.95 -7.93
C LYS A 158 2.30 0.84 -8.07
N ILE A 159 1.63 0.51 -6.98
CA ILE A 159 0.50 -0.41 -6.93
C ILE A 159 -0.74 0.38 -6.55
N VAL A 160 -1.81 0.23 -7.33
CA VAL A 160 -3.13 0.76 -6.99
C VAL A 160 -3.79 -0.24 -6.06
N GLY A 161 -4.09 0.20 -4.84
CA GLY A 161 -4.66 -0.67 -3.81
C GLY A 161 -5.33 0.14 -2.70
N PRO A 162 -5.94 -0.55 -1.72
CA PRO A 162 -6.46 0.09 -0.52
C PRO A 162 -5.31 0.68 0.31
N GLU A 163 -5.63 1.56 1.24
CA GLU A 163 -4.69 1.89 2.31
C GLU A 163 -4.37 0.63 3.11
N LEU A 164 -3.09 0.37 3.34
CA LEU A 164 -2.63 -0.85 3.98
C LEU A 164 -2.05 -0.55 5.36
N LEU A 165 -2.76 -1.01 6.39
CA LEU A 165 -2.28 -1.05 7.76
C LEU A 165 -1.69 -2.43 8.05
N VAL A 166 -0.56 -2.50 8.72
CA VAL A 166 0.19 -3.74 8.89
C VAL A 166 0.59 -3.99 10.33
N VAL A 167 0.56 -5.26 10.71
CA VAL A 167 1.13 -5.75 11.97
C VAL A 167 2.48 -6.43 11.77
N GLY A 168 2.79 -6.87 10.53
CA GLY A 168 3.99 -7.65 10.24
C GLY A 168 3.95 -9.04 10.89
N PRO A 169 5.09 -9.56 11.39
CA PRO A 169 5.16 -10.80 12.16
C PRO A 169 4.34 -10.75 13.45
N ASN A 170 3.73 -11.87 13.80
CA ASN A 170 3.00 -12.00 15.05
C ASN A 170 3.91 -12.37 16.22
N PHE A 171 3.65 -11.79 17.39
CA PHE A 171 4.21 -12.32 18.63
C PHE A 171 3.55 -13.64 18.98
N THR A 172 4.36 -14.61 19.38
CA THR A 172 3.93 -15.92 19.84
C THR A 172 4.91 -16.52 20.86
N ALA A 173 4.47 -17.50 21.62
CA ALA A 173 5.37 -18.33 22.40
C ALA A 173 6.29 -19.15 21.48
N PRO A 174 7.45 -19.63 21.94
CA PRO A 174 8.28 -20.54 21.17
C PRO A 174 7.45 -21.72 20.62
N ASP A 175 7.63 -22.03 19.34
CA ASP A 175 6.85 -23.03 18.60
C ASP A 175 5.33 -22.77 18.53
N GLY A 176 4.89 -21.57 18.84
CA GLY A 176 3.49 -21.18 18.71
C GLY A 176 3.06 -20.87 17.28
N HIS A 177 1.75 -20.60 17.08
CA HIS A 177 1.23 -20.11 15.80
C HIS A 177 1.69 -18.64 15.57
N PRO A 178 2.16 -18.25 14.39
CA PRO A 178 2.25 -19.00 13.13
C PRO A 178 3.58 -19.73 12.91
N ALA A 179 4.54 -19.60 13.83
CA ALA A 179 5.89 -20.17 13.67
C ALA A 179 5.85 -21.66 13.33
N ASN A 180 5.16 -22.46 14.13
CA ASN A 180 5.05 -23.88 13.91
C ASN A 180 4.02 -24.22 12.81
N THR A 181 2.80 -23.68 12.90
CA THR A 181 1.68 -24.11 12.04
C THR A 181 1.80 -23.72 10.58
N LEU A 182 2.42 -22.57 10.28
CA LEU A 182 2.68 -22.10 8.93
C LEU A 182 4.14 -22.30 8.53
N GLY A 183 5.06 -22.09 9.47
CA GLY A 183 6.49 -22.23 9.26
C GLY A 183 6.92 -23.69 9.14
N GLY A 184 6.48 -24.53 10.09
CA GLY A 184 6.92 -25.92 10.16
C GLY A 184 8.45 -26.01 10.07
N ASP A 185 8.93 -26.76 9.09
CA ASP A 185 10.36 -26.91 8.81
C ASP A 185 10.96 -25.79 7.93
N ASN A 186 10.19 -24.78 7.55
CA ASN A 186 10.69 -23.67 6.76
C ASN A 186 11.19 -22.53 7.66
N PRO A 187 12.52 -22.37 7.84
CA PRO A 187 13.07 -21.36 8.73
C PRO A 187 12.82 -19.93 8.24
N TRP A 188 12.63 -19.73 6.94
CA TRP A 188 12.28 -18.44 6.36
C TRP A 188 10.90 -17.99 6.82
N ILE A 189 9.88 -18.86 6.73
CA ILE A 189 8.52 -18.53 7.19
C ILE A 189 8.52 -18.23 8.68
N ARG A 190 9.18 -19.06 9.49
CA ARG A 190 9.28 -18.82 10.95
C ARG A 190 9.83 -17.44 11.25
N LYS A 191 10.95 -17.08 10.63
CA LYS A 191 11.61 -15.78 10.80
C LYS A 191 10.77 -14.60 10.29
N GLU A 192 10.12 -14.77 9.15
CA GLU A 192 9.40 -13.67 8.49
C GLU A 192 8.01 -13.40 9.08
N MET A 193 7.37 -14.41 9.69
CA MET A 193 5.99 -14.33 10.16
C MET A 193 5.83 -14.34 11.66
N ALA A 194 6.88 -14.68 12.42
CA ALA A 194 6.79 -14.78 13.86
C ALA A 194 7.91 -14.02 14.59
N VAL A 195 7.55 -13.46 15.73
CA VAL A 195 8.47 -13.05 16.80
C VAL A 195 8.22 -13.99 17.96
N GLU A 196 9.03 -15.04 18.05
CA GLU A 196 8.96 -16.00 19.14
C GLU A 196 9.59 -15.38 20.38
N ALA A 197 8.84 -15.24 21.46
CA ALA A 197 9.30 -14.63 22.70
C ALA A 197 8.70 -15.32 23.93
N SER A 198 9.53 -15.53 24.94
CA SER A 198 9.17 -16.14 26.23
C SER A 198 9.49 -15.27 27.44
N THR A 199 10.23 -14.19 27.24
CA THR A 199 10.65 -13.28 28.31
C THR A 199 10.24 -11.83 28.01
N PRO A 200 10.04 -11.00 29.06
CA PRO A 200 9.75 -9.59 28.89
C PRO A 200 10.81 -8.86 28.05
N LYS A 201 12.07 -9.26 28.15
CA LYS A 201 13.17 -8.67 27.37
C LYS A 201 13.00 -8.98 25.88
N GLU A 202 12.77 -10.24 25.52
CA GLU A 202 12.54 -10.64 24.11
C GLU A 202 11.33 -9.93 23.51
N ILE A 203 10.25 -9.79 24.28
CA ILE A 203 9.08 -9.02 23.86
C ILE A 203 9.45 -7.56 23.59
N SER A 204 10.17 -6.93 24.52
CA SER A 204 10.60 -5.53 24.38
C SER A 204 11.49 -5.32 23.15
N ASP A 205 12.45 -6.21 22.93
CA ASP A 205 13.36 -6.18 21.79
C ASP A 205 12.58 -6.35 20.48
N GLY A 206 11.67 -7.32 20.42
CA GLY A 206 10.80 -7.56 19.26
C GLY A 206 9.88 -6.36 18.95
N ILE A 207 9.30 -5.71 19.96
CA ILE A 207 8.52 -4.49 19.78
C ILE A 207 9.38 -3.38 19.19
N ALA A 208 10.59 -3.19 19.69
CA ALA A 208 11.51 -2.17 19.19
C ALA A 208 11.89 -2.42 17.73
N GLU A 209 12.10 -3.67 17.35
CA GLU A 209 12.37 -4.07 15.96
C GLU A 209 11.18 -3.79 15.05
N LEU A 210 9.98 -4.26 15.39
CA LEU A 210 8.77 -4.04 14.60
C LEU A 210 8.44 -2.55 14.46
N LYS A 211 8.64 -1.77 15.52
CA LYS A 211 8.48 -0.32 15.48
C LYS A 211 9.46 0.34 14.48
N LYS A 212 10.71 -0.13 14.42
CA LYS A 212 11.71 0.32 13.45
C LYS A 212 11.29 -0.02 12.02
N ASP A 213 10.67 -1.16 11.80
CA ASP A 213 10.14 -1.60 10.51
C ASP A 213 8.90 -0.78 10.07
N GLY A 214 8.25 -0.07 10.99
CA GLY A 214 7.12 0.82 10.71
C GLY A 214 5.77 0.12 10.69
N VAL A 215 5.54 -0.83 11.62
CA VAL A 215 4.20 -1.41 11.85
C VAL A 215 3.23 -0.36 12.37
N ASP A 216 1.95 -0.54 12.05
CA ASP A 216 0.88 0.31 12.56
C ASP A 216 0.31 -0.24 13.88
N PHE A 217 0.35 -1.57 14.05
CA PHE A 217 -0.18 -2.28 15.22
C PHE A 217 0.71 -3.49 15.56
N LEU A 218 0.49 -4.04 16.74
CA LEU A 218 1.07 -5.32 17.14
C LEU A 218 -0.02 -6.39 17.14
N LYS A 219 0.33 -7.59 16.72
CA LYS A 219 -0.50 -8.78 16.83
C LYS A 219 0.18 -9.77 17.74
N MET A 220 -0.57 -10.33 18.67
CA MET A 220 -0.15 -11.43 19.50
C MET A 220 -1.11 -12.60 19.31
N THR A 221 -0.55 -13.79 19.13
CA THR A 221 -1.31 -15.04 19.13
C THR A 221 -1.13 -15.70 20.50
N TYR A 222 -2.24 -15.82 21.21
CA TYR A 222 -2.30 -16.53 22.48
C TYR A 222 -2.70 -17.97 22.23
N GLN A 223 -1.98 -18.87 22.86
CA GLN A 223 -2.30 -20.31 22.89
C GLN A 223 -2.32 -20.71 24.35
N GLY A 224 -3.48 -21.20 24.81
CA GLY A 224 -3.66 -21.78 26.13
C GLY A 224 -3.20 -23.23 26.23
#